data_0ca633249e64dafa7fb5dd9ef70ebefe
#
_entry.id   0ca633249e64dafa7fb5dd9ef70ebefe
#
_cell.length_a   1.000
_cell.length_b   1.000
_cell.length_c   1.000
_cell.angle_alpha   90.00
_cell.angle_beta   90.00
_cell.angle_gamma   90.00
#
_symmetry.space_group_name_H-M   'P 1'
#
loop_
_entity.id
_entity.type
_entity.pdbx_description
1 polymer ?
#
loop_
_entity_poly.entity_id
_entity_poly.type
_entity_poly.pdbx_seq_one_letter_code
_entity_poly.pdbx_strand_id
1 'polypeptide(L)'
;SVAAATVDPVAAIPVSLLLFGDLSVSHMIASVIIVTIAAMFYSVGGGITAVIWTDVLQAVVLVSTAIIAMLILLWRIDLPLGEVFSFLSTATTSSGGSKLALVDTSTSLGNPYTIWSATIGFTLFAVAAFGTDQDLAQRLLTCRSGRSGAISAVLSQLISIPVVLLFLSL
;
A
#
# COMPACT_ATOMS: atom_id res chain seq x y z
N SER A 1 11.67 -7.84 -22.02
CA SER A 1 11.69 -7.10 -20.77
C SER A 1 11.23 -8.05 -19.68
N VAL A 2 12.18 -8.66 -19.01
CA VAL A 2 11.92 -9.38 -17.77
C VAL A 2 11.54 -8.27 -16.80
N ALA A 3 10.24 -8.11 -16.51
CA ALA A 3 9.87 -7.51 -15.27
C ALA A 3 10.61 -8.34 -14.22
N ALA A 4 11.71 -7.80 -13.73
CA ALA A 4 12.33 -8.34 -12.56
C ALA A 4 11.23 -8.23 -11.51
N ALA A 5 10.48 -9.33 -11.33
CA ALA A 5 9.79 -9.57 -10.12
C ALA A 5 10.91 -9.53 -9.09
N THR A 6 11.15 -8.36 -8.53
CA THR A 6 11.84 -8.22 -7.28
C THR A 6 10.93 -8.98 -6.34
N VAL A 7 11.16 -10.29 -6.24
CA VAL A 7 10.53 -11.11 -5.22
C VAL A 7 11.01 -10.46 -3.94
N ASP A 8 10.15 -9.66 -3.37
CA ASP A 8 10.44 -8.98 -2.12
C ASP A 8 10.89 -10.07 -1.16
N PRO A 9 12.10 -9.99 -0.60
CA PRO A 9 12.59 -11.01 0.33
C PRO A 9 11.61 -11.23 1.49
N VAL A 10 10.78 -10.23 1.77
CA VAL A 10 9.67 -10.29 2.73
C VAL A 10 8.64 -11.37 2.34
N ALA A 11 8.33 -11.57 1.06
CA ALA A 11 7.41 -12.62 0.62
C ALA A 11 7.98 -14.03 0.78
N ALA A 12 9.30 -14.16 0.82
CA ALA A 12 9.96 -15.44 1.02
C ALA A 12 9.96 -15.89 2.50
N ILE A 13 9.83 -14.97 3.44
CA ILE A 13 9.85 -15.27 4.89
C ILE A 13 8.73 -16.26 5.27
N PRO A 14 7.43 -15.99 5.00
CA PRO A 14 6.38 -16.95 5.35
C PRO A 14 6.52 -18.29 4.62
N VAL A 15 7.01 -18.29 3.38
CA VAL A 15 7.24 -19.52 2.63
C VAL A 15 8.39 -20.32 3.23
N SER A 16 9.47 -19.68 3.64
CA SER A 16 10.59 -20.34 4.33
C SER A 16 10.15 -20.96 5.66
N LEU A 17 9.37 -20.23 6.46
CA LEU A 17 8.83 -20.75 7.72
C LEU A 17 7.86 -21.93 7.52
N LEU A 18 7.01 -21.87 6.50
CA LEU A 18 6.03 -22.93 6.22
C LEU A 18 6.68 -24.21 5.67
N LEU A 19 7.69 -24.09 4.80
CA LEU A 19 8.30 -25.24 4.14
C LEU A 19 9.47 -25.84 4.92
N PHE A 20 10.26 -25.01 5.58
CA PHE A 20 11.52 -25.41 6.20
C PHE A 20 11.55 -25.20 7.71
N GLY A 21 10.63 -24.40 8.26
CA GLY A 21 10.52 -24.16 9.70
C GLY A 21 11.57 -23.19 10.27
N ASP A 22 12.47 -22.68 9.44
CA ASP A 22 13.52 -21.74 9.85
C ASP A 22 13.77 -20.62 8.81
N LEU A 23 14.58 -19.65 9.20
CA LEU A 23 14.98 -18.50 8.38
C LEU A 23 16.48 -18.55 8.01
N SER A 24 17.05 -19.74 7.87
CA SER A 24 18.44 -19.83 7.39
C SER A 24 18.57 -19.26 5.98
N VAL A 25 19.73 -18.71 5.67
CA VAL A 25 19.98 -18.04 4.37
C VAL A 25 19.74 -19.01 3.20
N SER A 26 20.10 -20.26 3.33
CA SER A 26 19.87 -21.31 2.31
C SER A 26 18.38 -21.56 2.07
N HIS A 27 17.56 -21.63 3.13
CA HIS A 27 16.12 -21.86 3.03
C HIS A 27 15.39 -20.61 2.52
N MET A 28 15.85 -19.42 2.87
CA MET A 28 15.33 -18.18 2.28
C MET A 28 15.60 -18.11 0.77
N ILE A 29 16.82 -18.45 0.32
CA ILE A 29 17.16 -18.50 -1.11
C ILE A 29 16.27 -19.52 -1.83
N ALA A 30 16.12 -20.72 -1.27
CA ALA A 30 15.25 -21.76 -1.84
C ALA A 30 13.79 -21.26 -1.94
N SER A 31 13.27 -20.59 -0.91
CA SER A 31 11.92 -20.03 -0.89
C SER A 31 11.74 -18.94 -1.96
N VAL A 32 12.72 -18.05 -2.14
CA VAL A 32 12.70 -17.05 -3.21
C VAL A 32 12.64 -17.73 -4.58
N ILE A 33 13.45 -18.75 -4.81
CA ILE A 33 13.47 -19.50 -6.08
C ILE A 33 12.12 -20.16 -6.33
N ILE A 34 11.54 -20.84 -5.33
CA ILE A 34 10.22 -21.49 -5.44
C ILE A 34 9.14 -20.48 -5.80
N VAL A 35 9.06 -19.36 -5.07
CA VAL A 35 8.07 -18.32 -5.32
C VAL A 35 8.26 -17.71 -6.70
N THR A 36 9.51 -17.45 -7.11
CA THR A 36 9.82 -16.89 -8.43
C THR A 36 9.39 -17.83 -9.54
N ILE A 37 9.71 -19.13 -9.44
CA ILE A 37 9.30 -20.14 -10.43
C ILE A 37 7.78 -20.23 -10.49
N ALA A 38 7.09 -20.28 -9.37
CA ALA A 38 5.63 -20.32 -9.32
C ALA A 38 5.01 -19.06 -9.96
N ALA A 39 5.56 -17.87 -9.66
CA ALA A 39 5.13 -16.62 -10.26
C ALA A 39 5.36 -16.59 -11.78
N MET A 40 6.49 -17.13 -12.26
CA MET A 40 6.76 -17.23 -13.70
C MET A 40 5.76 -18.14 -14.40
N PHE A 41 5.50 -19.33 -13.89
CA PHE A 41 4.50 -20.24 -14.47
C PHE A 41 3.11 -19.61 -14.50
N TYR A 42 2.73 -18.98 -13.42
CA TYR A 42 1.46 -18.26 -13.33
C TYR A 42 1.37 -17.11 -14.35
N SER A 43 2.41 -16.28 -14.47
CA SER A 43 2.44 -15.14 -15.39
C SER A 43 2.46 -15.57 -16.86
N VAL A 44 3.21 -16.63 -17.19
CA VAL A 44 3.29 -17.16 -18.56
C VAL A 44 1.97 -17.83 -18.97
N GLY A 45 1.37 -18.61 -18.06
CA GLY A 45 0.12 -19.34 -18.35
C GLY A 45 -1.12 -18.46 -18.36
N GLY A 46 -1.18 -17.46 -17.49
CA GLY A 46 -2.37 -16.62 -17.30
C GLY A 46 -2.31 -15.26 -17.98
N GLY A 47 -1.13 -14.85 -18.43
CA GLY A 47 -0.93 -13.53 -19.04
C GLY A 47 -1.29 -12.38 -18.10
N ILE A 48 -1.44 -11.17 -18.65
CA ILE A 48 -1.74 -9.95 -17.89
C ILE A 48 -3.07 -10.02 -17.14
N THR A 49 -4.03 -10.75 -17.67
CA THR A 49 -5.36 -10.90 -17.04
C THR A 49 -5.26 -11.63 -15.71
N ALA A 50 -4.45 -12.69 -15.62
CA ALA A 50 -4.24 -13.42 -14.38
C ALA A 50 -3.53 -12.55 -13.33
N VAL A 51 -2.55 -11.75 -13.74
CA VAL A 51 -1.84 -10.81 -12.85
C VAL A 51 -2.83 -9.80 -12.26
N ILE A 52 -3.69 -9.19 -13.09
CA ILE A 52 -4.71 -8.25 -12.62
C ILE A 52 -5.66 -8.89 -11.61
N TRP A 53 -6.12 -10.13 -11.85
CA TRP A 53 -7.00 -10.83 -10.90
C TRP A 53 -6.33 -11.14 -9.57
N THR A 54 -5.05 -11.48 -9.60
CA THR A 54 -4.28 -11.70 -8.36
C THR A 54 -4.11 -10.43 -7.57
N ASP A 55 -3.83 -9.31 -8.23
CA ASP A 55 -3.73 -8.01 -7.58
C ASP A 55 -5.05 -7.61 -6.91
N VAL A 56 -6.19 -7.85 -7.59
CA VAL A 56 -7.52 -7.63 -7.00
C VAL A 56 -7.72 -8.50 -5.77
N LEU A 57 -7.37 -9.80 -5.84
CA LEU A 57 -7.48 -10.70 -4.70
C LEU A 57 -6.60 -10.22 -3.52
N GLN A 58 -5.36 -9.84 -3.80
CA GLN A 58 -4.45 -9.30 -2.78
C GLN A 58 -5.00 -8.03 -2.15
N ALA A 59 -5.54 -7.11 -2.94
CA ALA A 59 -6.15 -5.89 -2.44
C ALA A 59 -7.36 -6.19 -1.52
N VAL A 60 -8.22 -7.14 -1.91
CA VAL A 60 -9.37 -7.56 -1.10
C VAL A 60 -8.91 -8.17 0.22
N VAL A 61 -7.92 -9.07 0.20
CA VAL A 61 -7.37 -9.68 1.42
C VAL A 61 -6.75 -8.62 2.33
N LEU A 62 -5.96 -7.71 1.77
CA LEU A 62 -5.29 -6.65 2.52
C LEU A 62 -6.28 -5.71 3.20
N VAL A 63 -7.29 -5.24 2.47
CA VAL A 63 -8.32 -4.35 3.02
C VAL A 63 -9.19 -5.09 4.05
N SER A 64 -9.55 -6.34 3.78
CA SER A 64 -10.32 -7.16 4.74
C SER A 64 -9.56 -7.38 6.04
N THR A 65 -8.26 -7.66 5.94
CA THR A 65 -7.41 -7.84 7.13
C THR A 65 -7.30 -6.55 7.94
N ALA A 66 -7.16 -5.40 7.29
CA ALA A 66 -7.13 -4.11 7.97
C ALA A 66 -8.47 -3.80 8.67
N ILE A 67 -9.60 -4.07 8.01
CA ILE A 67 -10.93 -3.91 8.63
C ILE A 67 -11.09 -4.83 9.84
N ILE A 68 -10.71 -6.10 9.73
CA ILE A 68 -10.79 -7.06 10.83
C ILE A 68 -9.89 -6.60 11.99
N ALA A 69 -8.67 -6.17 11.70
CA ALA A 69 -7.76 -5.66 12.72
C ALA A 69 -8.35 -4.44 13.44
N MET A 70 -8.92 -3.49 12.68
CA MET A 70 -9.61 -2.32 13.25
C MET A 70 -10.78 -2.73 14.16
N LEU A 71 -11.61 -3.67 13.71
CA LEU A 71 -12.75 -4.16 14.51
C LEU A 71 -12.26 -4.83 15.79
N ILE A 72 -11.20 -5.64 15.74
CA ILE A 72 -10.62 -6.28 16.92
C ILE A 72 -10.07 -5.21 17.88
N LEU A 73 -9.39 -4.18 17.39
CA LEU A 73 -8.87 -3.09 18.21
C LEU A 73 -10.01 -2.33 18.88
N LEU A 74 -11.05 -1.95 18.13
CA LEU A 74 -12.21 -1.26 18.67
C LEU A 74 -12.94 -2.11 19.71
N TRP A 75 -12.99 -3.42 19.54
CA TRP A 75 -13.60 -4.34 20.51
C TRP A 75 -12.75 -4.53 21.77
N ARG A 76 -11.43 -4.38 21.66
CA ARG A 76 -10.49 -4.48 22.78
C ARG A 76 -10.35 -3.19 23.59
N ILE A 77 -10.73 -2.07 23.03
CA ILE A 77 -10.70 -0.76 23.71
C ILE A 77 -11.96 -0.64 24.56
N ASP A 78 -11.82 -0.76 25.89
CA ASP A 78 -12.91 -0.60 26.87
C ASP A 78 -13.29 0.88 27.12
N LEU A 79 -12.93 1.78 26.22
CA LEU A 79 -13.22 3.22 26.30
C LEU A 79 -14.28 3.60 25.27
N PRO A 80 -15.25 4.44 25.64
CA PRO A 80 -16.20 4.99 24.67
C PRO A 80 -15.44 5.83 23.62
N LEU A 81 -15.85 5.72 22.35
CA LEU A 81 -15.19 6.41 21.23
C LEU A 81 -15.00 7.92 21.47
N GLY A 82 -15.92 8.56 22.21
CA GLY A 82 -15.80 9.97 22.59
C GLY A 82 -14.59 10.28 23.47
N GLU A 83 -14.24 9.38 24.38
CA GLU A 83 -13.04 9.54 25.23
C GLU A 83 -11.75 9.29 24.44
N VAL A 84 -11.77 8.34 23.51
CA VAL A 84 -10.64 8.12 22.58
C VAL A 84 -10.37 9.38 21.75
N PHE A 85 -11.42 10.00 21.19
CA PHE A 85 -11.28 11.25 20.45
C PHE A 85 -10.81 12.41 21.33
N SER A 86 -11.30 12.54 22.56
CA SER A 86 -10.85 13.57 23.50
C SER A 86 -9.38 13.38 23.87
N PHE A 87 -8.95 12.13 24.11
CA PHE A 87 -7.56 11.80 24.39
C PHE A 87 -6.66 12.11 23.20
N LEU A 88 -7.05 11.77 21.98
CA LEU A 88 -6.30 12.08 20.76
C LEU A 88 -6.21 13.58 20.49
N SER A 89 -7.26 14.35 20.82
CA SER A 89 -7.26 15.82 20.62
C SER A 89 -6.32 16.54 21.60
N THR A 90 -6.16 16.00 22.80
CA THR A 90 -5.25 16.54 23.83
C THR A 90 -3.82 16.00 23.70
N ALA A 91 -3.63 14.87 23.02
CA ALA A 91 -2.32 14.29 22.79
C ALA A 91 -1.53 15.17 21.79
N THR A 92 -0.36 15.62 22.21
CA THR A 92 0.56 16.41 21.39
C THR A 92 1.55 15.50 20.67
N THR A 93 1.87 15.87 19.44
CA THR A 93 2.96 15.25 18.67
C THR A 93 4.30 15.76 19.22
N SER A 94 5.39 15.05 18.99
CA SER A 94 6.76 15.46 19.36
C SER A 94 7.17 16.85 18.83
N SER A 95 6.47 17.36 17.82
CA SER A 95 6.60 18.71 17.26
C SER A 95 5.67 19.76 17.90
N GLY A 96 4.92 19.40 18.95
CA GLY A 96 4.04 20.32 19.69
C GLY A 96 2.66 20.58 19.09
N GLY A 97 2.32 19.95 17.95
CA GLY A 97 0.99 20.03 17.33
C GLY A 97 0.01 18.99 17.88
N SER A 98 -1.30 19.24 17.73
CA SER A 98 -2.31 18.21 18.02
C SER A 98 -2.18 17.02 17.08
N LYS A 99 -2.32 15.80 17.60
CA LYS A 99 -2.32 14.57 16.77
C LYS A 99 -3.48 14.52 15.76
N LEU A 100 -4.53 15.27 16.00
CA LEU A 100 -5.67 15.39 15.07
C LEU A 100 -5.54 16.55 14.08
N ALA A 101 -4.42 17.28 14.08
CA ALA A 101 -4.17 18.31 13.06
C ALA A 101 -3.90 17.66 11.71
N LEU A 102 -4.94 17.57 10.87
CA LEU A 102 -4.87 16.98 9.53
C LEU A 102 -4.18 17.87 8.51
N VAL A 103 -4.14 19.18 8.75
CA VAL A 103 -3.64 20.15 7.77
C VAL A 103 -2.80 21.19 8.47
N ASP A 104 -1.54 21.30 8.08
CA ASP A 104 -0.65 22.39 8.45
C ASP A 104 -0.53 23.36 7.27
N THR A 105 -1.06 24.56 7.43
CA THR A 105 -1.03 25.63 6.43
C THR A 105 0.16 26.56 6.58
N SER A 106 1.06 26.26 7.52
CA SER A 106 2.26 27.10 7.73
C SER A 106 3.13 27.13 6.47
N THR A 107 3.73 28.29 6.20
CA THR A 107 4.66 28.47 5.06
C THR A 107 6.10 28.28 5.46
N SER A 108 6.36 27.66 6.60
CA SER A 108 7.71 27.37 7.10
C SER A 108 8.42 26.35 6.23
N LEU A 109 9.52 26.74 5.61
CA LEU A 109 10.38 25.85 4.81
C LEU A 109 11.08 24.76 5.64
N GLY A 110 11.11 24.90 6.95
CA GLY A 110 11.69 23.92 7.88
C GLY A 110 10.75 22.77 8.23
N ASN A 111 9.45 22.86 7.90
CA ASN A 111 8.48 21.81 8.16
C ASN A 111 8.10 21.08 6.87
N PRO A 112 8.50 19.81 6.68
CA PRO A 112 8.19 19.05 5.47
C PRO A 112 6.73 18.65 5.36
N TYR A 113 5.95 18.71 6.45
CA TYR A 113 4.55 18.24 6.51
C TYR A 113 3.53 19.37 6.36
N THR A 114 3.81 20.37 5.54
CA THR A 114 2.85 21.43 5.22
C THR A 114 2.00 21.06 4.00
N ILE A 115 0.81 21.64 3.89
CA ILE A 115 -0.07 21.44 2.71
C ILE A 115 0.64 21.82 1.41
N TRP A 116 1.50 22.82 1.45
CA TRP A 116 2.26 23.29 0.29
C TRP A 116 3.31 22.27 -0.16
N SER A 117 4.09 21.73 0.78
CA SER A 117 5.06 20.66 0.53
C SER A 117 4.36 19.40 0.04
N ALA A 118 3.23 19.04 0.64
CA ALA A 118 2.43 17.90 0.21
C ALA A 118 1.90 18.09 -1.21
N THR A 119 1.32 19.26 -1.52
CA THR A 119 0.71 19.50 -2.85
C THR A 119 1.76 19.55 -3.95
N ILE A 120 2.82 20.34 -3.76
CA ILE A 120 3.84 20.53 -4.81
C ILE A 120 4.79 19.33 -4.86
N GLY A 121 5.34 18.95 -3.71
CA GLY A 121 6.33 17.87 -3.63
C GLY A 121 5.75 16.51 -4.00
N PHE A 122 4.59 16.18 -3.46
CA PHE A 122 3.92 14.91 -3.77
C PHE A 122 3.42 14.85 -5.21
N THR A 123 2.95 15.97 -5.77
CA THR A 123 2.54 16.01 -7.19
C THR A 123 3.73 15.77 -8.10
N LEU A 124 4.87 16.42 -7.87
CA LEU A 124 6.09 16.20 -8.67
C LEU A 124 6.61 14.76 -8.51
N PHE A 125 6.61 14.26 -7.27
CA PHE A 125 6.96 12.86 -7.00
C PHE A 125 6.02 11.89 -7.73
N ALA A 126 4.71 12.11 -7.66
CA ALA A 126 3.72 11.27 -8.31
C ALA A 126 3.87 11.27 -9.84
N VAL A 127 4.10 12.43 -10.46
CA VAL A 127 4.37 12.52 -11.90
C VAL A 127 5.62 11.74 -12.27
N ALA A 128 6.70 11.85 -11.49
CA ALA A 128 7.93 11.10 -11.73
C ALA A 128 7.71 9.59 -11.53
N ALA A 129 7.12 9.18 -10.42
CA ALA A 129 6.89 7.78 -10.09
C ALA A 129 5.94 7.09 -11.06
N PHE A 130 4.74 7.64 -11.27
CA PHE A 130 3.73 7.04 -12.14
C PHE A 130 4.01 7.25 -13.63
N GLY A 131 4.73 8.33 -14.01
CA GLY A 131 5.12 8.59 -15.39
C GLY A 131 6.19 7.64 -15.91
N THR A 132 6.99 7.04 -15.03
CA THR A 132 8.04 6.07 -15.36
C THR A 132 7.66 4.63 -15.03
N ASP A 133 6.51 4.42 -14.40
CA ASP A 133 6.03 3.10 -14.00
C ASP A 133 5.54 2.30 -15.21
N GLN A 134 6.35 1.33 -15.60
CA GLN A 134 6.08 0.48 -16.76
C GLN A 134 4.92 -0.49 -16.50
N ASP A 135 4.74 -0.96 -15.27
CA ASP A 135 3.67 -1.88 -14.91
C ASP A 135 2.31 -1.17 -14.97
N LEU A 136 2.23 0.06 -14.46
CA LEU A 136 1.04 0.89 -14.59
C LEU A 136 0.72 1.18 -16.05
N ALA A 137 1.73 1.54 -16.85
CA ALA A 137 1.55 1.79 -18.28
C ALA A 137 1.00 0.56 -19.01
N GLN A 138 1.53 -0.63 -18.73
CA GLN A 138 1.03 -1.89 -19.33
C GLN A 138 -0.43 -2.17 -18.95
N ARG A 139 -0.81 -1.94 -17.69
CA ARG A 139 -2.20 -2.11 -17.23
C ARG A 139 -3.15 -1.11 -17.90
N LEU A 140 -2.73 0.15 -18.05
CA LEU A 140 -3.52 1.17 -18.75
C LEU A 140 -3.70 0.85 -20.23
N LEU A 141 -2.70 0.25 -20.90
CA LEU A 141 -2.79 -0.18 -22.29
C LEU A 141 -3.77 -1.36 -22.51
N THR A 142 -4.11 -2.12 -21.48
CA THR A 142 -5.15 -3.16 -21.57
C THR A 142 -6.57 -2.61 -21.52
N CYS A 143 -6.73 -1.33 -21.19
CA CYS A 143 -8.04 -0.68 -21.19
C CYS A 143 -8.56 -0.48 -22.59
N ARG A 144 -9.89 -0.53 -22.75
CA ARG A 144 -10.57 -0.44 -24.04
C ARG A 144 -10.35 0.88 -24.79
N SER A 145 -10.03 1.93 -24.06
CA SER A 145 -9.72 3.26 -24.61
C SER A 145 -8.86 4.06 -23.62
N GLY A 146 -8.13 5.05 -24.11
CA GLY A 146 -7.32 5.94 -23.26
C GLY A 146 -8.16 6.67 -22.19
N ARG A 147 -9.41 7.02 -22.52
CA ARG A 147 -10.35 7.63 -21.56
C ARG A 147 -10.71 6.66 -20.44
N SER A 148 -10.96 5.40 -20.77
CA SER A 148 -11.22 4.36 -19.78
C SER A 148 -10.03 4.15 -18.85
N GLY A 149 -8.82 4.11 -19.39
CA GLY A 149 -7.58 4.02 -18.61
C GLY A 149 -7.42 5.21 -17.65
N ALA A 150 -7.61 6.44 -18.15
CA ALA A 150 -7.50 7.63 -17.31
C ALA A 150 -8.54 7.65 -16.18
N ILE A 151 -9.80 7.28 -16.46
CA ILE A 151 -10.85 7.17 -15.43
C ILE A 151 -10.48 6.11 -14.39
N SER A 152 -9.99 4.94 -14.84
CA SER A 152 -9.57 3.88 -13.92
C SER A 152 -8.41 4.31 -13.02
N ALA A 153 -7.43 5.06 -13.55
CA ALA A 153 -6.34 5.61 -12.77
C ALA A 153 -6.81 6.60 -11.71
N VAL A 154 -7.69 7.53 -12.07
CA VAL A 154 -8.26 8.50 -11.12
C VAL A 154 -9.10 7.79 -10.05
N LEU A 155 -9.94 6.84 -10.46
CA LEU A 155 -10.80 6.10 -9.54
C LEU A 155 -9.98 5.26 -8.54
N SER A 156 -8.88 4.65 -8.99
CA SER A 156 -8.00 3.90 -8.10
C SER A 156 -7.37 4.79 -7.03
N GLN A 157 -6.98 6.02 -7.36
CA GLN A 157 -6.46 6.99 -6.40
C GLN A 157 -7.54 7.42 -5.39
N LEU A 158 -8.77 7.66 -5.84
CA LEU A 158 -9.88 7.99 -4.95
C LEU A 158 -10.21 6.86 -3.97
N ILE A 159 -10.16 5.60 -4.43
CA ILE A 159 -10.36 4.42 -3.57
C ILE A 159 -9.18 4.24 -2.60
N SER A 160 -7.98 4.61 -2.99
CA SER A 160 -6.81 4.52 -2.11
C SER A 160 -6.90 5.43 -0.88
N ILE A 161 -7.57 6.58 -0.98
CA ILE A 161 -7.70 7.54 0.14
C ILE A 161 -8.32 6.89 1.38
N PRO A 162 -9.54 6.30 1.33
CA PRO A 162 -10.13 5.66 2.51
C PRO A 162 -9.32 4.45 3.01
N VAL A 163 -8.66 3.72 2.11
CA VAL A 163 -7.80 2.60 2.49
C VAL A 163 -6.58 3.08 3.27
N VAL A 164 -5.92 4.14 2.80
CA VAL A 164 -4.79 4.75 3.52
C VAL A 164 -5.23 5.28 4.88
N LEU A 165 -6.38 5.96 4.96
CA LEU A 165 -6.92 6.44 6.22
C LEU A 165 -7.24 5.30 7.19
N LEU A 166 -7.74 4.18 6.70
CA LEU A 166 -7.96 2.96 7.49
C LEU A 166 -6.64 2.45 8.09
N PHE A 167 -5.58 2.37 7.30
CA PHE A 167 -4.26 1.95 7.79
C PHE A 167 -3.61 2.94 8.76
N LEU A 168 -3.80 4.24 8.54
CA LEU A 168 -3.28 5.27 9.45
C LEU A 168 -4.04 5.33 10.79
N SER A 169 -5.25 4.80 10.84
CA SER A 169 -6.06 4.75 12.06
C SER A 169 -5.84 3.47 12.90
N LEU A 170 -5.14 2.48 12.36
CA LEU A 170 -4.70 1.25 13.05
C LEU A 170 -3.46 1.51 13.92
#